data_18eafc2c6846fd00df56965ce08f2505
#
_entry.id   18eafc2c6846fd00df56965ce08f2505
#
_cell.length_a   1.000
_cell.length_b   1.000
_cell.length_c   1.000
_cell.angle_alpha   90.00
_cell.angle_beta   90.00
_cell.angle_gamma   90.00
#
_symmetry.space_group_name_H-M   'P 1'
#
loop_
_entity.id
_entity.type
_entity.pdbx_description
1 polymer ?
#
loop_
_entity_poly.entity_id
_entity_poly.type
_entity_poly.pdbx_seq_one_letter_code
_entity_poly.pdbx_strand_id
1 'polypeptide(L)'
;MKEYRLTDWLPTTKKEVELRGWDELDVILFSGDAYVDHPSFGAAVIGRILEAEGLRVAIIPQPNWRDDLRDFKKLGRPRLFFGISPGCMDSMVNKYTANKRLRSDDAYTPDARPDMRPEYPSIVYTQILKKLFPDVPVVLGGIEASMRRLTHYDYWQDRVRPSILLDSGADSLIYGMGEKPVVELSLIHI
;
A
#
# COMPACT_ATOMS: atom_id res chain seq x y z
N MET A 1 -3.37 -26.85 -20.02
CA MET A 1 -3.49 -25.59 -19.26
C MET A 1 -2.68 -25.76 -17.98
N LYS A 2 -1.91 -24.74 -17.58
CA LYS A 2 -1.20 -24.77 -16.30
C LYS A 2 -2.24 -24.67 -15.19
N GLU A 3 -2.29 -25.65 -14.30
CA GLU A 3 -3.17 -25.63 -13.16
C GLU A 3 -2.58 -24.70 -12.10
N TYR A 4 -3.25 -23.58 -11.80
CA TYR A 4 -2.82 -22.62 -10.79
C TYR A 4 -3.30 -23.05 -9.41
N ARG A 5 -2.40 -23.01 -8.43
CA ARG A 5 -2.72 -23.24 -7.02
C ARG A 5 -2.93 -21.90 -6.32
N LEU A 6 -3.68 -21.89 -5.25
CA LEU A 6 -3.90 -20.66 -4.44
C LEU A 6 -2.58 -20.05 -3.95
N THR A 7 -1.59 -20.89 -3.67
CA THR A 7 -0.25 -20.48 -3.25
C THR A 7 0.61 -19.87 -4.37
N ASP A 8 0.14 -19.88 -5.62
CA ASP A 8 0.83 -19.19 -6.72
C ASP A 8 0.57 -17.67 -6.71
N TRP A 9 -0.37 -17.19 -5.87
CA TRP A 9 -0.73 -15.80 -5.73
C TRP A 9 -0.22 -15.20 -4.42
N LEU A 10 0.08 -13.91 -4.37
CA LEU A 10 0.41 -13.24 -3.12
C LEU A 10 -0.74 -13.38 -2.12
N PRO A 11 -0.49 -13.81 -0.86
CA PRO A 11 -1.54 -14.02 0.11
C PRO A 11 -2.14 -12.70 0.59
N THR A 12 -3.44 -12.72 0.86
CA THR A 12 -4.23 -11.57 1.34
C THR A 12 -4.96 -11.87 2.64
N THR A 13 -5.00 -13.13 3.01
CA THR A 13 -5.68 -13.64 4.21
C THR A 13 -4.74 -14.49 5.05
N LYS A 14 -5.06 -14.59 6.34
CA LYS A 14 -4.31 -15.44 7.26
C LYS A 14 -4.31 -16.90 6.81
N LYS A 15 -5.44 -17.40 6.30
CA LYS A 15 -5.54 -18.78 5.77
C LYS A 15 -4.58 -19.02 4.60
N GLU A 16 -4.42 -18.06 3.69
CA GLU A 16 -3.49 -18.17 2.57
C GLU A 16 -2.02 -18.13 3.03
N VAL A 17 -1.71 -17.39 4.07
CA VAL A 17 -0.40 -17.38 4.72
C VAL A 17 -0.11 -18.76 5.35
N GLU A 18 -1.05 -19.30 6.09
CA GLU A 18 -0.96 -20.64 6.71
C GLU A 18 -0.81 -21.76 5.67
N LEU A 19 -1.52 -21.67 4.52
CA LEU A 19 -1.39 -22.63 3.41
C LEU A 19 0.01 -22.63 2.78
N ARG A 20 0.78 -21.54 2.91
CA ARG A 20 2.18 -21.46 2.51
C ARG A 20 3.14 -22.01 3.56
N GLY A 21 2.65 -22.41 4.72
CA GLY A 21 3.45 -22.85 5.86
C GLY A 21 4.20 -21.72 6.55
N TRP A 22 3.69 -20.49 6.47
CA TRP A 22 4.32 -19.32 7.08
C TRP A 22 3.68 -19.01 8.43
N ASP A 23 4.49 -18.95 9.48
CA ASP A 23 4.06 -18.58 10.82
C ASP A 23 4.06 -17.06 11.04
N GLU A 24 4.90 -16.35 10.28
CA GLU A 24 5.01 -14.89 10.31
C GLU A 24 5.29 -14.34 8.90
N LEU A 25 5.07 -13.05 8.74
CA LEU A 25 5.34 -12.31 7.51
C LEU A 25 6.53 -11.38 7.70
N ASP A 26 7.35 -11.23 6.67
CA ASP A 26 8.46 -10.27 6.67
C ASP A 26 7.97 -8.88 6.28
N VAL A 27 7.12 -8.79 5.27
CA VAL A 27 6.57 -7.54 4.76
C VAL A 27 5.06 -7.67 4.51
N ILE A 28 4.30 -6.67 4.88
CA ILE A 28 2.89 -6.55 4.53
C ILE A 28 2.70 -5.27 3.71
N LEU A 29 2.20 -5.41 2.49
CA LEU A 29 1.94 -4.30 1.58
C LEU A 29 0.47 -3.90 1.63
N PHE A 30 0.22 -2.61 1.84
CA PHE A 30 -1.12 -2.01 1.76
C PHE A 30 -1.25 -1.28 0.43
N SER A 31 -2.31 -1.58 -0.31
CA SER A 31 -2.63 -0.92 -1.58
C SER A 31 -3.96 -0.18 -1.50
N GLY A 32 -4.02 1.01 -2.06
CA GLY A 32 -5.29 1.72 -2.26
C GLY A 32 -6.19 1.07 -3.31
N ASP A 33 -5.64 0.29 -4.22
CA ASP A 33 -6.41 -0.48 -5.20
C ASP A 33 -6.90 -1.80 -4.60
N ALA A 34 -8.07 -2.27 -5.03
CA ALA A 34 -8.65 -3.55 -4.64
C ALA A 34 -8.03 -4.74 -5.39
N TYR A 35 -6.88 -4.55 -6.00
CA TYR A 35 -6.21 -5.55 -6.81
C TYR A 35 -5.10 -6.26 -6.05
N VAL A 36 -4.97 -7.57 -6.24
CA VAL A 36 -4.04 -8.39 -5.46
C VAL A 36 -2.74 -8.61 -6.21
N ASP A 37 -2.77 -9.20 -7.38
CA ASP A 37 -1.59 -9.68 -8.07
C ASP A 37 -1.73 -9.50 -9.59
N HIS A 38 -1.24 -8.38 -10.07
CA HIS A 38 -1.28 -8.03 -11.49
C HIS A 38 0.02 -7.32 -11.90
N PRO A 39 0.63 -7.69 -13.03
CA PRO A 39 1.95 -7.17 -13.43
C PRO A 39 2.00 -5.64 -13.69
N SER A 40 0.85 -4.99 -13.83
CA SER A 40 0.78 -3.54 -14.00
C SER A 40 0.55 -2.78 -12.69
N PHE A 41 0.40 -3.47 -11.57
CA PHE A 41 0.10 -2.83 -10.27
C PHE A 41 1.36 -2.81 -9.39
N GLY A 42 1.78 -1.63 -8.98
CA GLY A 42 3.02 -1.43 -8.25
C GLY A 42 3.14 -2.27 -6.98
N ALA A 43 2.08 -2.41 -6.20
CA ALA A 43 2.10 -3.24 -4.99
C ALA A 43 2.34 -4.72 -5.30
N ALA A 44 1.75 -5.25 -6.38
CA ALA A 44 1.97 -6.63 -6.81
C ALA A 44 3.40 -6.84 -7.33
N VAL A 45 3.91 -5.89 -8.13
CA VAL A 45 5.30 -5.93 -8.63
C VAL A 45 6.29 -5.93 -7.47
N ILE A 46 6.15 -5.02 -6.53
CA ILE A 46 7.01 -4.93 -5.34
C ILE A 46 6.91 -6.21 -4.49
N GLY A 47 5.70 -6.72 -4.28
CA GLY A 47 5.49 -7.97 -3.55
C GLY A 47 6.19 -9.15 -4.20
N ARG A 48 6.14 -9.28 -5.52
CA ARG A 48 6.83 -10.35 -6.25
C ARG A 48 8.34 -10.20 -6.24
N ILE A 49 8.86 -8.99 -6.28
CA ILE A 49 10.29 -8.73 -6.16
C ILE A 49 10.78 -9.16 -4.78
N LEU A 50 10.11 -8.74 -3.72
CA LEU A 50 10.47 -9.13 -2.36
C LEU A 50 10.32 -10.64 -2.12
N GLU A 51 9.30 -11.28 -2.71
CA GLU A 51 9.15 -12.75 -2.66
C GLU A 51 10.31 -13.46 -3.38
N ALA A 52 10.79 -12.92 -4.51
CA ALA A 52 11.94 -13.45 -5.23
C ALA A 52 13.25 -13.33 -4.43
N GLU A 53 13.36 -12.36 -3.53
CA GLU A 53 14.47 -12.24 -2.57
C GLU A 53 14.29 -13.16 -1.33
N GLY A 54 13.29 -14.04 -1.35
CA GLY A 54 13.05 -15.02 -0.29
C GLY A 54 12.25 -14.50 0.91
N LEU A 55 11.66 -13.32 0.81
CA LEU A 55 10.84 -12.76 1.88
C LEU A 55 9.39 -13.27 1.82
N ARG A 56 8.78 -13.42 2.99
CA ARG A 56 7.38 -13.80 3.15
C ARG A 56 6.52 -12.54 3.07
N VAL A 57 5.87 -12.35 1.95
CA VAL A 57 5.15 -11.11 1.63
C VAL A 57 3.65 -11.38 1.51
N ALA A 58 2.86 -10.51 2.09
CA ALA A 58 1.42 -10.47 1.90
C ALA A 58 0.97 -9.09 1.43
N ILE A 59 -0.17 -9.04 0.75
CA ILE A 59 -0.77 -7.79 0.29
C ILE A 59 -2.15 -7.61 0.92
N ILE A 60 -2.47 -6.41 1.39
CA ILE A 60 -3.81 -6.01 1.82
C ILE A 60 -4.34 -5.01 0.80
N PRO A 61 -5.18 -5.47 -0.13
CA PRO A 61 -5.77 -4.61 -1.15
C PRO A 61 -6.93 -3.83 -0.54
N GLN A 62 -6.99 -2.55 -0.79
CA GLN A 62 -8.07 -1.61 -0.45
C GLN A 62 -8.71 -1.87 0.93
N PRO A 63 -7.94 -1.74 2.04
CA PRO A 63 -8.44 -2.02 3.37
C PRO A 63 -9.59 -1.09 3.74
N ASN A 64 -10.59 -1.61 4.46
CA ASN A 64 -11.65 -0.78 5.03
C ASN A 64 -11.08 0.04 6.20
N TRP A 65 -11.06 1.34 6.03
CA TRP A 65 -10.51 2.31 6.98
C TRP A 65 -11.58 2.99 7.86
N ARG A 66 -12.86 2.67 7.63
CA ARG A 66 -14.02 3.30 8.28
C ARG A 66 -14.64 2.45 9.39
N ASP A 67 -14.23 1.19 9.50
CA ASP A 67 -14.77 0.25 10.48
C ASP A 67 -13.86 0.06 11.71
N ASP A 68 -13.92 -1.11 12.32
CA ASP A 68 -13.09 -1.54 13.45
C ASP A 68 -11.60 -1.80 13.10
N LEU A 69 -11.17 -1.42 11.89
CA LEU A 69 -9.83 -1.60 11.36
C LEU A 69 -9.41 -3.09 11.27
N ARG A 70 -10.36 -3.95 11.03
CA ARG A 70 -10.15 -5.40 10.91
C ARG A 70 -9.14 -5.74 9.84
N ASP A 71 -9.21 -5.10 8.68
CA ASP A 71 -8.29 -5.33 7.58
C ASP A 71 -6.84 -4.98 7.93
N PHE A 72 -6.64 -3.95 8.71
CA PHE A 72 -5.30 -3.53 9.18
C PHE A 72 -4.72 -4.49 10.22
N LYS A 73 -5.56 -5.24 10.92
CA LYS A 73 -5.17 -6.16 11.99
C LYS A 73 -5.10 -7.62 11.55
N LYS A 74 -5.78 -8.01 10.46
CA LYS A 74 -6.02 -9.42 10.09
C LYS A 74 -4.77 -10.26 9.85
N LEU A 75 -3.67 -9.65 9.39
CA LEU A 75 -2.39 -10.35 9.15
C LEU A 75 -1.36 -10.15 10.27
N GLY A 76 -1.70 -9.34 11.27
CA GLY A 76 -0.82 -9.07 12.40
C GLY A 76 0.36 -8.16 12.06
N ARG A 77 1.46 -8.37 12.75
CA ARG A 77 2.70 -7.59 12.67
C ARG A 77 3.69 -8.25 11.70
N PRO A 78 4.27 -7.53 10.73
CA PRO A 78 5.39 -8.05 9.96
C PRO A 78 6.69 -7.95 10.75
N ARG A 79 7.69 -8.73 10.37
CA ARG A 79 9.02 -8.74 10.97
C ARG A 79 9.83 -7.48 10.61
N LEU A 80 9.71 -7.00 9.36
CA LEU A 80 10.53 -5.91 8.83
C LEU A 80 9.77 -4.59 8.77
N PHE A 81 8.78 -4.48 7.90
CA PHE A 81 8.06 -3.21 7.69
C PHE A 81 6.69 -3.39 7.05
N PHE A 82 5.87 -2.35 7.16
CA PHE A 82 4.69 -2.14 6.34
C PHE A 82 5.04 -1.28 5.12
N GLY A 83 4.70 -1.75 3.91
CA GLY A 83 4.79 -0.93 2.71
C GLY A 83 3.43 -0.37 2.32
N ILE A 84 3.35 0.89 1.95
CA ILE A 84 2.10 1.55 1.57
C ILE A 84 2.20 2.15 0.18
N SER A 85 1.20 1.85 -0.65
CA SER A 85 0.97 2.45 -1.96
C SER A 85 -0.46 3.01 -2.04
N PRO A 86 -0.68 4.17 -2.65
CA PRO A 86 -2.03 4.71 -2.87
C PRO A 86 -2.82 3.93 -3.92
N GLY A 87 -2.16 3.05 -4.65
CA GLY A 87 -2.65 2.39 -5.86
C GLY A 87 -1.94 2.87 -7.12
N CYS A 88 -2.46 2.52 -8.30
CA CYS A 88 -1.91 2.90 -9.61
C CYS A 88 -1.96 4.40 -9.87
N MET A 89 -2.96 5.07 -9.35
CA MET A 89 -3.18 6.50 -9.54
C MET A 89 -3.04 7.27 -8.23
N ASP A 90 -2.71 8.55 -8.36
CA ASP A 90 -2.86 9.49 -7.27
C ASP A 90 -4.32 9.48 -6.77
N SER A 91 -4.52 9.35 -5.47
CA SER A 91 -5.84 9.19 -4.87
C SER A 91 -6.77 10.37 -5.13
N MET A 92 -6.22 11.58 -5.13
CA MET A 92 -7.01 12.78 -5.36
C MET A 92 -7.42 12.91 -6.83
N VAL A 93 -6.53 12.56 -7.76
CA VAL A 93 -6.84 12.50 -9.20
C VAL A 93 -7.85 11.39 -9.50
N ASN A 94 -7.75 10.26 -8.79
CA ASN A 94 -8.70 9.17 -8.95
C ASN A 94 -10.09 9.52 -8.39
N LYS A 95 -10.15 10.25 -7.28
CA LYS A 95 -11.41 10.58 -6.59
C LYS A 95 -12.13 11.79 -7.16
N TYR A 96 -11.38 12.77 -7.67
CA TYR A 96 -11.93 14.06 -8.10
C TYR A 96 -11.62 14.37 -9.56
N THR A 97 -12.50 15.13 -10.18
CA THR A 97 -12.24 15.81 -11.45
C THR A 97 -11.35 17.04 -11.23
N ALA A 98 -10.83 17.64 -12.33
CA ALA A 98 -10.08 18.89 -12.26
C ALA A 98 -10.89 20.04 -11.64
N ASN A 99 -12.21 20.00 -11.72
CA ASN A 99 -13.11 20.98 -11.10
C ASN A 99 -13.54 20.61 -9.66
N LYS A 100 -12.76 19.77 -8.99
CA LYS A 100 -13.00 19.31 -7.60
C LYS A 100 -14.36 18.62 -7.38
N ARG A 101 -14.98 18.06 -8.43
CA ARG A 101 -16.20 17.26 -8.32
C ARG A 101 -15.83 15.79 -8.09
N LEU A 102 -16.55 15.13 -7.19
CA LEU A 102 -16.42 13.68 -7.01
C LEU A 102 -16.71 12.96 -8.32
N ARG A 103 -15.89 11.96 -8.64
CA ARG A 103 -16.17 11.03 -9.73
C ARG A 103 -17.26 10.04 -9.32
N SER A 104 -18.03 9.58 -10.30
CA SER A 104 -19.11 8.60 -10.09
C SER A 104 -18.61 7.17 -9.97
N ASP A 105 -17.39 6.90 -10.40
CA ASP A 105 -16.82 5.57 -10.50
C ASP A 105 -15.32 5.54 -10.17
N ASP A 106 -14.85 4.41 -9.71
CA ASP A 106 -13.45 4.09 -9.46
C ASP A 106 -13.10 2.75 -10.10
N ALA A 107 -12.38 2.77 -11.23
CA ALA A 107 -12.00 1.58 -11.98
C ALA A 107 -11.12 0.60 -11.20
N TYR A 108 -10.53 1.02 -10.08
CA TYR A 108 -9.65 0.21 -9.22
C TYR A 108 -10.36 -0.36 -7.99
N THR A 109 -11.68 -0.26 -7.98
CA THR A 109 -12.54 -0.77 -6.91
C THR A 109 -13.55 -1.78 -7.47
N PRO A 110 -13.93 -2.85 -6.75
CA PRO A 110 -14.97 -3.78 -7.19
C PRO A 110 -16.26 -3.04 -7.51
N ASP A 111 -16.91 -3.44 -8.59
CA ASP A 111 -18.13 -2.82 -9.10
C ASP A 111 -17.97 -1.32 -9.43
N ALA A 112 -16.76 -0.87 -9.65
CA ALA A 112 -16.42 0.54 -9.88
C ALA A 112 -16.95 1.49 -8.80
N ARG A 113 -17.14 1.02 -7.57
CA ARG A 113 -17.71 1.82 -6.47
C ARG A 113 -16.80 3.00 -6.11
N PRO A 114 -17.33 4.24 -6.15
CA PRO A 114 -16.55 5.40 -5.76
C PRO A 114 -16.35 5.44 -4.24
N ASP A 115 -15.39 6.27 -3.80
CA ASP A 115 -15.17 6.62 -2.39
C ASP A 115 -14.80 5.46 -1.45
N MET A 116 -14.30 4.34 -2.00
CA MET A 116 -13.81 3.23 -1.17
C MET A 116 -12.43 3.49 -0.60
N ARG A 117 -11.62 4.33 -1.24
CA ARG A 117 -10.34 4.79 -0.72
C ARG A 117 -10.49 6.09 0.08
N PRO A 118 -9.70 6.31 1.14
CA PRO A 118 -9.64 7.62 1.78
C PRO A 118 -8.99 8.65 0.84
N GLU A 119 -9.15 9.91 1.15
CA GLU A 119 -8.27 10.95 0.64
C GLU A 119 -6.88 10.74 1.21
N TYR A 120 -5.86 10.85 0.35
CA TYR A 120 -4.46 10.62 0.73
C TYR A 120 -4.25 9.29 1.49
N PRO A 121 -4.57 8.12 0.87
CA PRO A 121 -4.47 6.83 1.54
C PRO A 121 -3.09 6.55 2.13
N SER A 122 -2.02 7.07 1.51
CA SER A 122 -0.67 6.97 2.07
C SER A 122 -0.57 7.61 3.46
N ILE A 123 -1.25 8.71 3.70
CA ILE A 123 -1.30 9.37 5.03
C ILE A 123 -2.19 8.61 5.98
N VAL A 124 -3.44 8.33 5.55
CA VAL A 124 -4.44 7.69 6.42
C VAL A 124 -4.00 6.30 6.86
N TYR A 125 -3.50 5.48 5.92
CA TYR A 125 -3.05 4.12 6.24
C TYR A 125 -1.82 4.14 7.15
N THR A 126 -0.88 5.05 6.93
CA THR A 126 0.29 5.22 7.82
C THR A 126 -0.14 5.54 9.24
N GLN A 127 -1.01 6.53 9.41
CA GLN A 127 -1.49 6.95 10.73
C GLN A 127 -2.23 5.83 11.48
N ILE A 128 -3.03 5.03 10.76
CA ILE A 128 -3.68 3.84 11.32
C ILE A 128 -2.64 2.82 11.77
N LEU A 129 -1.68 2.49 10.90
CA LEU A 129 -0.65 1.49 11.20
C LEU A 129 0.26 1.92 12.33
N LYS A 130 0.69 3.18 12.37
CA LYS A 130 1.49 3.74 13.47
C LYS A 130 0.75 3.73 14.81
N LYS A 131 -0.57 3.89 14.79
CA LYS A 131 -1.40 3.76 15.99
C LYS A 131 -1.54 2.31 16.46
N LEU A 132 -1.69 1.36 15.53
CA LEU A 132 -1.88 -0.06 15.85
C LEU A 132 -0.55 -0.78 16.16
N PHE A 133 0.53 -0.40 15.48
CA PHE A 133 1.85 -1.04 15.53
C PHE A 133 2.95 0.03 15.58
N PRO A 134 3.09 0.77 16.69
CA PRO A 134 3.98 1.93 16.78
C PRO A 134 5.45 1.61 16.53
N ASP A 135 5.87 0.38 16.83
CA ASP A 135 7.27 -0.06 16.72
C ASP A 135 7.63 -0.62 15.34
N VAL A 136 6.64 -0.77 14.44
CA VAL A 136 6.90 -1.32 13.11
C VAL A 136 7.17 -0.18 12.13
N PRO A 137 8.28 -0.22 11.37
CA PRO A 137 8.55 0.75 10.35
C PRO A 137 7.48 0.77 9.26
N VAL A 138 7.17 1.96 8.76
CA VAL A 138 6.25 2.18 7.63
C VAL A 138 7.01 2.85 6.50
N VAL A 139 6.97 2.24 5.32
CA VAL A 139 7.64 2.69 4.10
C VAL A 139 6.60 3.10 3.07
N LEU A 140 6.65 4.34 2.63
CA LEU A 140 5.79 4.85 1.56
C LEU A 140 6.38 4.56 0.19
N GLY A 141 5.52 4.24 -0.77
CA GLY A 141 5.89 4.08 -2.17
C GLY A 141 4.77 4.52 -3.12
N GLY A 142 5.01 4.35 -4.40
CA GLY A 142 4.07 4.66 -5.46
C GLY A 142 3.98 6.15 -5.80
N ILE A 143 2.95 6.50 -6.57
CA ILE A 143 2.82 7.83 -7.18
C ILE A 143 2.64 8.95 -6.15
N GLU A 144 1.85 8.72 -5.12
CA GLU A 144 1.58 9.72 -4.08
C GLU A 144 2.86 10.09 -3.31
N ALA A 145 3.62 9.07 -2.91
CA ALA A 145 4.91 9.26 -2.26
C ALA A 145 5.88 10.03 -3.17
N SER A 146 5.95 9.63 -4.44
CA SER A 146 6.85 10.25 -5.42
C SER A 146 6.53 11.72 -5.69
N MET A 147 5.26 12.06 -5.88
CA MET A 147 4.83 13.42 -6.18
C MET A 147 4.91 14.35 -4.97
N ARG A 148 4.67 13.82 -3.76
CA ARG A 148 4.58 14.60 -2.53
C ARG A 148 5.81 14.42 -1.61
N ARG A 149 6.94 13.92 -2.15
CA ARG A 149 8.18 13.71 -1.38
C ARG A 149 8.83 14.98 -0.83
N LEU A 150 8.52 16.12 -1.45
CA LEU A 150 8.98 17.44 -1.03
C LEU A 150 7.80 18.31 -0.63
N THR A 151 8.07 19.50 -0.11
CA THR A 151 7.06 20.55 0.06
C THR A 151 6.38 20.81 -1.27
N HIS A 152 5.06 20.83 -1.28
CA HIS A 152 4.27 20.94 -2.51
C HIS A 152 3.01 21.78 -2.27
N TYR A 153 2.48 22.36 -3.35
CA TYR A 153 1.17 22.97 -3.34
C TYR A 153 0.09 21.90 -3.54
N ASP A 154 -0.81 21.80 -2.58
CA ASP A 154 -1.97 20.92 -2.64
C ASP A 154 -3.15 21.67 -3.28
N TYR A 155 -3.44 21.33 -4.52
CA TYR A 155 -4.53 21.94 -5.29
C TYR A 155 -5.90 21.75 -4.64
N TRP A 156 -6.14 20.61 -4.01
CA TRP A 156 -7.44 20.27 -3.44
C TRP A 156 -7.75 21.08 -2.19
N GLN A 157 -6.74 21.27 -1.33
CA GLN A 157 -6.81 22.02 -0.08
C GLN A 157 -6.42 23.49 -0.24
N ASP A 158 -5.96 23.90 -1.42
CA ASP A 158 -5.52 25.27 -1.74
C ASP A 158 -4.48 25.79 -0.75
N ARG A 159 -3.45 24.97 -0.47
CA ARG A 159 -2.38 25.34 0.46
C ARG A 159 -1.07 24.62 0.16
N VAL A 160 0.01 25.18 0.66
CA VAL A 160 1.31 24.51 0.68
C VAL A 160 1.33 23.49 1.82
N ARG A 161 1.76 22.27 1.51
CA ARG A 161 1.94 21.18 2.47
C ARG A 161 3.41 20.78 2.58
N PRO A 162 3.85 20.28 3.74
CA PRO A 162 5.17 19.70 3.87
C PRO A 162 5.30 18.40 3.06
N SER A 163 6.47 17.78 3.08
CA SER A 163 6.67 16.44 2.53
C SER A 163 5.65 15.45 3.11
N ILE A 164 5.14 14.55 2.28
CA ILE A 164 4.25 13.47 2.73
C ILE A 164 4.88 12.57 3.80
N LEU A 165 6.21 12.48 3.84
CA LEU A 165 6.92 11.78 4.90
C LEU A 165 6.61 12.38 6.28
N LEU A 166 6.64 13.71 6.37
CA LEU A 166 6.31 14.44 7.61
C LEU A 166 4.80 14.40 7.90
N ASP A 167 3.97 14.62 6.87
CA ASP A 167 2.51 14.63 7.02
C ASP A 167 1.94 13.30 7.48
N SER A 168 2.50 12.19 7.01
CA SER A 168 2.04 10.85 7.35
C SER A 168 2.61 10.32 8.66
N GLY A 169 3.83 10.74 9.01
CA GLY A 169 4.61 10.14 10.10
C GLY A 169 5.23 8.80 9.74
N ALA A 170 5.41 8.51 8.45
CA ALA A 170 6.13 7.33 8.00
C ALA A 170 7.64 7.42 8.27
N ASP A 171 8.31 6.28 8.33
CA ASP A 171 9.74 6.21 8.67
C ASP A 171 10.63 6.38 7.43
N SER A 172 10.14 5.98 6.26
CA SER A 172 10.90 6.07 5.01
C SER A 172 9.97 6.25 3.80
N LEU A 173 10.57 6.68 2.68
CA LEU A 173 9.87 6.91 1.44
C LEU A 173 10.76 6.47 0.26
N ILE A 174 10.19 5.65 -0.61
CA ILE A 174 10.76 5.25 -1.90
C ILE A 174 10.02 5.99 -3.01
N TYR A 175 10.74 6.69 -3.86
CA TYR A 175 10.16 7.44 -4.98
C TYR A 175 10.65 6.94 -6.34
N GLY A 176 9.87 7.21 -7.38
CA GLY A 176 10.15 6.73 -8.74
C GLY A 176 9.96 5.23 -8.89
N MET A 177 10.88 4.59 -9.60
CA MET A 177 10.90 3.13 -9.78
C MET A 177 11.39 2.47 -8.50
N GLY A 178 10.50 1.77 -7.80
CA GLY A 178 10.73 1.25 -6.46
C GLY A 178 11.44 -0.11 -6.38
N GLU A 179 11.63 -0.79 -7.51
CA GLU A 179 12.09 -2.17 -7.58
C GLU A 179 13.46 -2.36 -6.94
N LYS A 180 14.44 -1.59 -7.37
CA LYS A 180 15.81 -1.67 -6.82
C LYS A 180 15.89 -1.14 -5.38
N PRO A 181 15.36 0.05 -5.05
CA PRO A 181 15.43 0.56 -3.69
C PRO A 181 14.74 -0.33 -2.64
N VAL A 182 13.65 -1.03 -3.00
CA VAL A 182 12.98 -1.91 -2.04
C VAL A 182 13.79 -3.16 -1.71
N VAL A 183 14.54 -3.69 -2.68
CA VAL A 183 15.50 -4.79 -2.45
C VAL A 183 16.61 -4.31 -1.53
N GLU A 184 17.23 -3.17 -1.83
CA GLU A 184 18.28 -2.59 -0.98
C GLU A 184 17.79 -2.34 0.45
N LEU A 185 16.57 -1.81 0.61
CA LEU A 185 15.96 -1.62 1.93
C LEU A 185 15.74 -2.94 2.67
N SER A 186 15.29 -3.99 1.98
CA SER A 186 15.07 -5.29 2.59
C SER A 186 16.36 -5.94 3.10
N LEU A 187 17.47 -5.73 2.40
CA LEU A 187 18.79 -6.25 2.77
C LEU A 187 19.41 -5.57 3.99
N ILE A 188 19.02 -4.33 4.30
CA ILE A 188 19.52 -3.61 5.49
C ILE A 188 19.06 -4.31 6.79
N HIS A 189 17.96 -5.06 6.73
CA HIS A 189 17.35 -5.72 7.89
C HIS A 189 17.62 -7.22 7.97
N ILE A 190 18.36 -7.77 7.02
CA ILE A 190 18.83 -9.17 7.02
C ILE A 190 20.25 -9.22 7.56
#